data_b2293cedaf4ab2292f21ff3b971f0a4f
#
_entry.id   b2293cedaf4ab2292f21ff3b971f0a4f
#
_cell.length_a   1.000
_cell.length_b   1.000
_cell.length_c   1.000
_cell.angle_alpha   90.00
_cell.angle_beta   90.00
_cell.angle_gamma   90.00
#
_symmetry.space_group_name_H-M   'P 1'
#
loop_
_entity.id
_entity.type
_entity.pdbx_description
1 polymer ?
#
loop_
_entity_poly.entity_id
_entity_poly.type
_entity_poly.pdbx_seq_one_letter_code
_entity_poly.pdbx_strand_id
1 'polypeptide(L)'
;MSDDFKNLLDPVVFAEKILNFKPFPYQAQLLRDPAKKIVVCAGKQVGKSTTIAVKAIHFAVTNPRTVSLIVSATRRMSMLMSDKILEFIENTVLSRSVRGKKRRTKIMFSNGSWIKILPSGRDGRTLRGITAHLVLLDEAALMPVRVVENVIFPMLEATDGICWMLSTPEGNDHTFYRVWNSPDWSKYHWPTHLNPLVSPKFLEEQRRIIGEERYKITYLAERCGSSPTSENTTRGGKPHAD
;
A
#
# COMPACT_ATOMS: atom_id res chain seq x y z
N MET A 1 23.62 -9.30 21.33
CA MET A 1 22.18 -9.18 21.01
C MET A 1 21.59 -10.56 21.17
N SER A 2 20.62 -10.73 22.06
CA SER A 2 19.95 -12.03 22.27
C SER A 2 19.28 -12.49 20.97
N ASP A 3 19.18 -13.80 20.76
CA ASP A 3 18.53 -14.39 19.57
C ASP A 3 17.07 -13.94 19.45
N ASP A 4 16.42 -13.62 20.56
CA ASP A 4 15.08 -13.04 20.58
C ASP A 4 14.99 -11.68 19.89
N PHE A 5 16.02 -10.82 20.02
CA PHE A 5 16.03 -9.53 19.35
C PHE A 5 16.24 -9.66 17.84
N LYS A 6 17.10 -10.58 17.41
CA LYS A 6 17.31 -10.87 15.97
C LYS A 6 16.03 -11.39 15.32
N ASN A 7 15.26 -12.21 16.04
CA ASN A 7 13.99 -12.73 15.57
C ASN A 7 12.94 -11.62 15.34
N LEU A 8 12.97 -10.54 16.13
CA LEU A 8 12.04 -9.41 15.95
C LEU A 8 12.39 -8.51 14.76
N LEU A 9 13.57 -8.65 14.17
CA LEU A 9 13.92 -7.97 12.92
C LEU A 9 13.23 -8.58 11.70
N ASP A 10 12.84 -9.86 11.75
CA ASP A 10 12.00 -10.46 10.72
C ASP A 10 10.56 -9.92 10.85
N PRO A 11 10.01 -9.24 9.83
CA PRO A 11 8.71 -8.61 9.92
C PRO A 11 7.55 -9.61 10.10
N VAL A 12 7.73 -10.86 9.69
CA VAL A 12 6.71 -11.92 9.86
C VAL A 12 6.73 -12.44 11.30
N VAL A 13 7.90 -12.70 11.85
CA VAL A 13 8.04 -13.09 13.25
C VAL A 13 7.54 -11.98 14.19
N PHE A 14 7.84 -10.71 13.84
CA PHE A 14 7.32 -9.55 14.56
C PHE A 14 5.79 -9.51 14.50
N ALA A 15 5.20 -9.70 13.33
CA ALA A 15 3.75 -9.72 13.17
C ALA A 15 3.08 -10.80 14.03
N GLU A 16 3.64 -12.01 14.03
CA GLU A 16 3.09 -13.13 14.79
C GLU A 16 3.27 -12.96 16.31
N LYS A 17 4.47 -12.60 16.77
CA LYS A 17 4.80 -12.58 18.21
C LYS A 17 4.41 -11.26 18.90
N ILE A 18 4.46 -10.14 18.19
CA ILE A 18 4.23 -8.82 18.78
C ILE A 18 2.84 -8.29 18.46
N LEU A 19 2.39 -8.46 17.20
CA LEU A 19 1.09 -7.92 16.76
C LEU A 19 -0.04 -8.95 16.87
N ASN A 20 0.24 -10.20 17.27
CA ASN A 20 -0.73 -11.31 17.28
C ASN A 20 -1.43 -11.50 15.92
N PHE A 21 -0.71 -11.24 14.84
CA PHE A 21 -1.19 -11.33 13.47
C PHE A 21 -0.35 -12.33 12.68
N LYS A 22 -1.00 -13.37 12.14
CA LYS A 22 -0.37 -14.37 11.29
C LYS A 22 -0.57 -13.99 9.82
N PRO A 23 0.46 -13.49 9.12
CA PRO A 23 0.36 -13.15 7.70
C PRO A 23 0.10 -14.39 6.85
N PHE A 24 -0.73 -14.25 5.82
CA PHE A 24 -0.81 -15.28 4.78
C PHE A 24 0.50 -15.39 4.01
N PRO A 25 0.79 -16.52 3.34
CA PRO A 25 2.07 -16.74 2.65
C PRO A 25 2.46 -15.61 1.69
N TYR A 26 1.51 -15.09 0.90
CA TYR A 26 1.76 -13.98 -0.03
C TYR A 26 2.05 -12.65 0.68
N GLN A 27 1.44 -12.41 1.85
CA GLN A 27 1.74 -11.24 2.69
C GLN A 27 3.12 -11.37 3.34
N ALA A 28 3.45 -12.56 3.83
CA ALA A 28 4.74 -12.86 4.43
C ALA A 28 5.88 -12.67 3.43
N GLN A 29 5.69 -13.09 2.17
CA GLN A 29 6.65 -12.89 1.10
C GLN A 29 6.91 -11.39 0.86
N LEU A 30 5.85 -10.57 0.76
CA LEU A 30 5.97 -9.12 0.59
C LEU A 30 6.67 -8.46 1.79
N LEU A 31 6.28 -8.84 3.01
CA LEU A 31 6.85 -8.25 4.23
C LEU A 31 8.37 -8.44 4.31
N ARG A 32 8.88 -9.59 3.83
CA ARG A 32 10.31 -9.95 3.80
C ARG A 32 11.08 -9.43 2.60
N ASP A 33 10.40 -8.87 1.59
CA ASP A 33 11.08 -8.34 0.40
C ASP A 33 11.99 -7.16 0.80
N PRO A 34 13.32 -7.23 0.54
CA PRO A 34 14.26 -6.17 0.85
C PRO A 34 14.23 -5.02 -0.16
N ALA A 35 13.48 -5.14 -1.25
CA ALA A 35 13.42 -4.11 -2.29
C ALA A 35 12.89 -2.78 -1.73
N LYS A 36 13.54 -1.68 -2.13
CA LYS A 36 13.11 -0.34 -1.72
C LYS A 36 11.86 0.13 -2.47
N LYS A 37 11.65 -0.34 -3.69
CA LYS A 37 10.53 0.06 -4.53
C LYS A 37 9.68 -1.16 -4.83
N ILE A 38 8.45 -1.17 -4.32
CA ILE A 38 7.52 -2.28 -4.46
C ILE A 38 6.17 -1.79 -4.96
N VAL A 39 5.61 -2.49 -5.94
CA VAL A 39 4.26 -2.26 -6.43
C VAL A 39 3.43 -3.54 -6.31
N VAL A 40 2.24 -3.42 -5.74
CA VAL A 40 1.32 -4.55 -5.52
C VAL A 40 0.00 -4.25 -6.23
N CYS A 41 -0.25 -4.99 -7.29
CA CYS A 41 -1.54 -5.01 -7.96
C CYS A 41 -2.42 -6.08 -7.31
N ALA A 42 -3.52 -5.67 -6.69
CA ALA A 42 -4.25 -6.55 -5.80
C ALA A 42 -5.77 -6.40 -5.89
N GLY A 43 -6.46 -7.52 -5.86
CA GLY A 43 -7.91 -7.55 -5.76
C GLY A 43 -8.41 -6.99 -4.42
N LYS A 44 -9.73 -6.90 -4.28
CA LYS A 44 -10.36 -6.51 -3.01
C LYS A 44 -10.22 -7.64 -1.97
N GLN A 45 -10.21 -7.26 -0.70
CA GLN A 45 -10.19 -8.18 0.45
C GLN A 45 -8.98 -9.11 0.57
N VAL A 46 -7.84 -8.79 -0.06
CA VAL A 46 -6.57 -9.55 0.10
C VAL A 46 -5.71 -9.04 1.26
N GLY A 47 -6.20 -8.11 2.10
CA GLY A 47 -5.46 -7.63 3.25
C GLY A 47 -4.37 -6.60 2.95
N LYS A 48 -4.44 -5.85 1.84
CA LYS A 48 -3.51 -4.74 1.51
C LYS A 48 -3.24 -3.83 2.70
N SER A 49 -4.30 -3.20 3.22
CA SER A 49 -4.20 -2.23 4.31
C SER A 49 -3.67 -2.84 5.62
N THR A 50 -3.92 -4.12 5.86
CA THR A 50 -3.36 -4.84 7.01
C THR A 50 -1.86 -5.04 6.86
N THR A 51 -1.40 -5.43 5.67
CA THR A 51 0.03 -5.60 5.39
C THR A 51 0.78 -4.26 5.47
N ILE A 52 0.17 -3.16 4.98
CA ILE A 52 0.69 -1.78 5.14
C ILE A 52 0.84 -1.43 6.63
N ALA A 53 -0.17 -1.70 7.44
CA ALA A 53 -0.13 -1.41 8.87
C ALA A 53 0.99 -2.16 9.59
N VAL A 54 1.12 -3.47 9.33
CA VAL A 54 2.20 -4.31 9.88
C VAL A 54 3.56 -3.77 9.47
N LYS A 55 3.79 -3.47 8.18
CA LYS A 55 5.07 -2.92 7.68
C LYS A 55 5.41 -1.59 8.35
N ALA A 56 4.45 -0.69 8.48
CA ALA A 56 4.66 0.62 9.10
C ALA A 56 5.05 0.51 10.58
N ILE A 57 4.34 -0.35 11.32
CA ILE A 57 4.62 -0.56 12.75
C ILE A 57 6.00 -1.22 12.93
N HIS A 58 6.26 -2.32 12.20
CA HIS A 58 7.54 -3.01 12.25
C HIS A 58 8.70 -2.03 11.95
N PHE A 59 8.60 -1.27 10.84
CA PHE A 59 9.64 -0.33 10.46
C PHE A 59 9.86 0.75 11.51
N ALA A 60 8.80 1.34 12.06
CA ALA A 60 8.91 2.36 13.08
C ALA A 60 9.53 1.84 14.39
N VAL A 61 9.21 0.60 14.79
CA VAL A 61 9.76 -0.01 16.02
C VAL A 61 11.23 -0.38 15.85
N THR A 62 11.60 -0.92 14.70
CA THR A 62 12.97 -1.44 14.46
C THR A 62 13.95 -0.38 13.95
N ASN A 63 13.48 0.78 13.48
CA ASN A 63 14.32 1.86 12.95
C ASN A 63 14.11 3.16 13.76
N PRO A 64 14.97 3.43 14.74
CA PRO A 64 14.83 4.63 15.58
C PRO A 64 14.95 5.94 14.79
N ARG A 65 14.22 6.97 15.24
CA ARG A 65 14.25 8.33 14.66
C ARG A 65 13.87 8.43 13.19
N THR A 66 13.09 7.47 12.69
CA THR A 66 12.58 7.46 11.32
C THR A 66 11.12 7.92 11.23
N VAL A 67 10.69 8.27 10.01
CA VAL A 67 9.33 8.63 9.69
C VAL A 67 8.77 7.63 8.68
N SER A 68 7.74 6.87 9.11
CA SER A 68 6.88 6.09 8.23
C SER A 68 5.67 6.95 7.86
N LEU A 69 5.48 7.22 6.57
CA LEU A 69 4.34 7.96 6.06
C LEU A 69 3.40 7.01 5.32
N ILE A 70 2.16 6.90 5.80
CA ILE A 70 1.10 6.21 5.08
C ILE A 70 0.23 7.27 4.41
N VAL A 71 0.07 7.15 3.11
CA VAL A 71 -0.81 8.02 2.32
C VAL A 71 -1.96 7.17 1.80
N SER A 72 -3.19 7.60 2.06
CA SER A 72 -4.40 6.98 1.53
C SER A 72 -5.08 7.91 0.54
N ALA A 73 -5.84 7.37 -0.41
CA ALA A 73 -6.49 8.16 -1.45
C ALA A 73 -7.48 9.20 -0.86
N THR A 74 -8.18 8.86 0.22
CA THR A 74 -9.18 9.73 0.85
C THR A 74 -8.95 9.89 2.35
N ARG A 75 -9.53 10.96 2.93
CA ARG A 75 -9.52 11.19 4.38
C ARG A 75 -10.18 10.02 5.16
N ARG A 76 -11.28 9.47 4.63
CA ARG A 76 -11.96 8.32 5.26
C ARG A 76 -11.04 7.10 5.32
N MET A 77 -10.33 6.79 4.21
CA MET A 77 -9.36 5.69 4.18
C MET A 77 -8.20 5.92 5.16
N SER A 78 -7.69 7.15 5.26
CA SER A 78 -6.66 7.48 6.26
C SER A 78 -7.13 7.26 7.69
N MET A 79 -8.40 7.56 8.00
CA MET A 79 -8.96 7.30 9.33
C MET A 79 -9.08 5.81 9.62
N LEU A 80 -9.58 5.01 8.66
CA LEU A 80 -9.66 3.56 8.80
C LEU A 80 -8.28 2.90 8.96
N MET A 81 -7.29 3.39 8.23
CA MET A 81 -5.90 2.95 8.38
C MET A 81 -5.36 3.28 9.78
N SER A 82 -5.66 4.47 10.27
CA SER A 82 -5.27 4.89 11.61
C SER A 82 -5.89 4.02 12.71
N ASP A 83 -7.20 3.76 12.60
CA ASP A 83 -7.91 2.92 13.55
C ASP A 83 -7.31 1.50 13.58
N LYS A 84 -6.98 0.93 12.41
CA LYS A 84 -6.31 -0.37 12.28
C LYS A 84 -4.92 -0.39 12.95
N ILE A 85 -4.11 0.64 12.76
CA ILE A 85 -2.77 0.73 13.39
C ILE A 85 -2.90 0.88 14.90
N LEU A 86 -3.84 1.71 15.37
CA LEU A 86 -4.10 1.89 16.80
C LEU A 86 -4.57 0.59 17.44
N GLU A 87 -5.45 -0.16 16.78
CA GLU A 87 -5.91 -1.47 17.24
C GLU A 87 -4.74 -2.45 17.45
N PHE A 88 -3.82 -2.56 16.47
CA PHE A 88 -2.61 -3.38 16.63
C PHE A 88 -1.75 -2.92 17.82
N ILE A 89 -1.58 -1.62 17.98
CA ILE A 89 -0.73 -1.09 19.06
C ILE A 89 -1.39 -1.28 20.44
N GLU A 90 -2.68 -0.99 20.55
CA GLU A 90 -3.40 -0.99 21.83
C GLU A 90 -3.56 -2.38 22.41
N ASN A 91 -3.77 -3.37 21.55
CA ASN A 91 -3.95 -4.76 21.95
C ASN A 91 -2.63 -5.53 22.16
N THR A 92 -1.49 -4.81 22.20
CA THR A 92 -0.18 -5.45 22.31
C THR A 92 0.75 -4.71 23.29
N VAL A 93 1.93 -5.31 23.54
CA VAL A 93 2.98 -4.71 24.38
C VAL A 93 3.47 -3.35 23.86
N LEU A 94 3.22 -3.04 22.58
CA LEU A 94 3.61 -1.78 21.95
C LEU A 94 2.87 -0.56 22.50
N SER A 95 1.74 -0.77 23.17
CA SER A 95 0.98 0.32 23.82
C SER A 95 1.84 1.12 24.79
N ARG A 96 2.82 0.46 25.46
CA ARG A 96 3.78 1.07 26.37
C ARG A 96 4.92 1.83 25.67
N SER A 97 5.13 1.54 24.39
CA SER A 97 6.18 2.17 23.56
C SER A 97 5.71 3.44 22.85
N VAL A 98 4.44 3.81 22.96
CA VAL A 98 3.89 5.03 22.34
C VAL A 98 3.99 6.19 23.31
N ARG A 99 4.54 7.32 22.84
CA ARG A 99 4.68 8.57 23.63
C ARG A 99 3.52 9.54 23.37
N GLY A 100 3.03 10.15 24.44
CA GLY A 100 2.04 11.23 24.40
C GLY A 100 0.63 10.79 23.96
N LYS A 101 -0.22 11.77 23.64
CA LYS A 101 -1.58 11.48 23.17
C LYS A 101 -1.53 10.84 21.76
N LYS A 102 -2.09 9.64 21.64
CA LYS A 102 -2.30 9.00 20.34
C LYS A 102 -3.23 9.88 19.50
N ARG A 103 -2.73 10.40 18.39
CA ARG A 103 -3.54 11.15 17.43
C ARG A 103 -3.75 10.29 16.19
N ARG A 104 -4.95 10.30 15.64
CA ARG A 104 -5.29 9.53 14.42
C ARG A 104 -4.38 9.81 13.21
N THR A 105 -3.71 10.95 13.18
CA THR A 105 -2.82 11.32 12.04
C THR A 105 -1.34 11.14 12.35
N LYS A 106 -0.98 10.84 13.63
CA LYS A 106 0.43 10.83 14.04
C LYS A 106 0.60 10.01 15.32
N ILE A 107 1.46 9.00 15.24
CA ILE A 107 1.82 8.13 16.36
C ILE A 107 3.33 8.22 16.55
N MET A 108 3.79 8.52 17.76
CA MET A 108 5.21 8.64 18.13
C MET A 108 5.61 7.48 19.03
N PHE A 109 6.70 6.83 18.71
CA PHE A 109 7.29 5.79 19.53
C PHE A 109 8.40 6.31 20.44
N SER A 110 8.68 5.56 21.51
CA SER A 110 9.72 5.92 22.50
C SER A 110 11.13 5.99 21.92
N ASN A 111 11.40 5.26 20.82
CA ASN A 111 12.67 5.31 20.08
C ASN A 111 12.82 6.56 19.18
N GLY A 112 11.85 7.48 19.22
CA GLY A 112 11.85 8.71 18.42
C GLY A 112 11.33 8.56 17.00
N SER A 113 10.89 7.38 16.59
CA SER A 113 10.27 7.18 15.28
C SER A 113 8.79 7.62 15.27
N TRP A 114 8.26 7.81 14.06
CA TRP A 114 6.90 8.28 13.85
C TRP A 114 6.18 7.47 12.78
N ILE A 115 4.89 7.23 13.00
CA ILE A 115 3.96 6.88 11.92
C ILE A 115 3.05 8.07 11.69
N LYS A 116 3.03 8.60 10.47
CA LYS A 116 2.10 9.64 10.01
C LYS A 116 1.13 9.02 9.01
N ILE A 117 -0.16 9.30 9.17
CA ILE A 117 -1.22 8.76 8.32
C ILE A 117 -2.03 9.92 7.76
N LEU A 118 -1.95 10.16 6.46
CA LEU A 118 -2.49 11.36 5.83
C LEU A 118 -3.20 11.01 4.51
N PRO A 119 -4.23 11.77 4.12
CA PRO A 119 -4.79 11.66 2.78
C PRO A 119 -3.89 12.32 1.74
N SER A 120 -3.91 11.82 0.51
CA SER A 120 -3.21 12.44 -0.63
C SER A 120 -3.72 13.85 -0.91
N GLY A 121 -5.03 14.08 -0.72
CA GLY A 121 -5.68 15.32 -1.12
C GLY A 121 -5.63 15.53 -2.64
N ARG A 122 -6.11 16.69 -3.08
CA ARG A 122 -6.09 17.03 -4.52
C ARG A 122 -4.71 17.52 -5.01
N ASP A 123 -3.93 18.15 -4.13
CA ASP A 123 -2.69 18.86 -4.46
C ASP A 123 -1.51 18.51 -3.54
N GLY A 124 -1.70 17.59 -2.60
CA GLY A 124 -0.66 17.12 -1.69
C GLY A 124 -0.20 18.16 -0.65
N ARG A 125 -0.96 19.23 -0.38
CA ARG A 125 -0.55 20.31 0.57
C ARG A 125 -0.20 19.77 1.94
N THR A 126 -0.97 18.80 2.45
CA THR A 126 -0.76 18.21 3.78
C THR A 126 0.49 17.34 3.86
N LEU A 127 1.05 16.96 2.72
CA LEU A 127 2.22 16.09 2.62
C LEU A 127 3.51 16.89 2.47
N ARG A 128 3.45 18.14 2.02
CA ARG A 128 4.64 18.97 1.77
C ARG A 128 5.43 19.24 3.05
N GLY A 129 6.75 19.24 2.95
CA GLY A 129 7.66 19.47 4.08
C GLY A 129 7.83 18.24 5.00
N ILE A 130 7.30 17.06 4.60
CA ILE A 130 7.58 15.82 5.31
C ILE A 130 8.79 15.16 4.65
N THR A 131 9.80 14.84 5.46
CA THR A 131 10.89 13.94 5.08
C THR A 131 10.52 12.55 5.58
N ALA A 132 10.40 11.58 4.69
CA ALA A 132 9.97 10.22 5.01
C ALA A 132 11.07 9.20 4.67
N HIS A 133 11.21 8.17 5.51
CA HIS A 133 12.13 7.04 5.32
C HIS A 133 11.41 5.82 4.73
N LEU A 134 10.12 5.72 5.01
CA LEU A 134 9.21 4.71 4.45
C LEU A 134 7.93 5.41 4.02
N VAL A 135 7.53 5.24 2.77
CA VAL A 135 6.24 5.69 2.24
C VAL A 135 5.42 4.50 1.78
N LEU A 136 4.20 4.42 2.26
CA LEU A 136 3.24 3.35 1.95
C LEU A 136 1.98 3.99 1.38
N LEU A 137 1.69 3.72 0.11
CA LEU A 137 0.54 4.27 -0.60
C LEU A 137 -0.59 3.23 -0.64
N ASP A 138 -1.68 3.51 0.07
CA ASP A 138 -2.87 2.67 0.11
C ASP A 138 -3.91 3.16 -0.91
N GLU A 139 -4.30 2.29 -1.83
CA GLU A 139 -5.10 2.59 -3.02
C GLU A 139 -4.43 3.65 -3.92
N ALA A 140 -3.17 3.39 -4.27
CA ALA A 140 -2.31 4.30 -5.02
C ALA A 140 -2.88 4.69 -6.40
N ALA A 141 -3.59 3.79 -7.08
CA ALA A 141 -4.21 4.07 -8.38
C ALA A 141 -5.35 5.11 -8.32
N LEU A 142 -5.86 5.42 -7.13
CA LEU A 142 -6.88 6.46 -6.92
C LEU A 142 -6.29 7.82 -6.56
N MET A 143 -4.97 7.92 -6.39
CA MET A 143 -4.32 9.18 -6.00
C MET A 143 -4.05 10.05 -7.23
N PRO A 144 -4.12 11.39 -7.12
CA PRO A 144 -3.75 12.26 -8.24
C PRO A 144 -2.28 12.05 -8.65
N VAL A 145 -2.04 11.80 -9.94
CA VAL A 145 -0.70 11.59 -10.52
C VAL A 145 0.30 12.65 -10.05
N ARG A 146 -0.08 13.92 -10.15
CA ARG A 146 0.75 15.05 -9.71
C ARG A 146 1.17 15.00 -8.24
N VAL A 147 0.35 14.40 -7.37
CA VAL A 147 0.69 14.27 -5.94
C VAL A 147 1.73 13.18 -5.77
N VAL A 148 1.56 12.05 -6.45
CA VAL A 148 2.52 10.94 -6.39
C VAL A 148 3.88 11.37 -6.92
N GLU A 149 3.92 11.98 -8.11
CA GLU A 149 5.16 12.30 -8.80
C GLU A 149 5.86 13.55 -8.27
N ASN A 150 5.11 14.62 -7.98
CA ASN A 150 5.71 15.91 -7.64
C ASN A 150 5.81 16.19 -6.13
N VAL A 151 5.15 15.35 -5.30
CA VAL A 151 5.18 15.54 -3.84
C VAL A 151 5.73 14.30 -3.14
N ILE A 152 5.23 13.10 -3.46
CA ILE A 152 5.58 11.88 -2.72
C ILE A 152 6.96 11.35 -3.11
N PHE A 153 7.24 11.16 -4.39
CA PHE A 153 8.54 10.63 -4.82
C PHE A 153 9.73 11.51 -4.38
N PRO A 154 9.68 12.86 -4.48
CA PRO A 154 10.76 13.71 -3.99
C PRO A 154 11.03 13.63 -2.49
N MET A 155 10.03 13.22 -1.67
CA MET A 155 10.25 13.06 -0.22
C MET A 155 11.25 11.96 0.13
N LEU A 156 11.42 10.97 -0.76
CA LEU A 156 12.27 9.81 -0.54
C LEU A 156 13.72 10.06 -0.96
N GLU A 157 13.96 11.09 -1.79
CA GLU A 157 15.28 11.39 -2.33
C GLU A 157 16.31 11.64 -1.21
N ALA A 158 15.96 12.48 -0.25
CA ALA A 158 16.89 12.86 0.83
C ALA A 158 17.20 11.72 1.82
N THR A 159 16.40 10.66 1.85
CA THR A 159 16.53 9.56 2.81
C THR A 159 16.91 8.24 2.16
N ASP A 160 17.01 8.21 0.82
CA ASP A 160 17.12 6.97 0.05
C ASP A 160 16.06 5.94 0.52
N GLY A 161 14.83 6.44 0.73
CA GLY A 161 13.77 5.77 1.45
C GLY A 161 13.06 4.68 0.67
N ILE A 162 12.20 3.96 1.37
CA ILE A 162 11.41 2.84 0.84
C ILE A 162 10.06 3.34 0.36
N CYS A 163 9.59 2.89 -0.79
CA CYS A 163 8.28 3.19 -1.36
C CYS A 163 7.51 1.93 -1.72
N TRP A 164 6.33 1.76 -1.12
CA TRP A 164 5.39 0.71 -1.52
C TRP A 164 4.11 1.35 -2.07
N MET A 165 3.67 0.88 -3.22
CA MET A 165 2.42 1.28 -3.86
C MET A 165 1.49 0.08 -3.96
N LEU A 166 0.39 0.08 -3.20
CA LEU A 166 -0.61 -1.00 -3.23
C LEU A 166 -1.93 -0.45 -3.74
N SER A 167 -2.56 -1.14 -4.69
CA SER A 167 -3.87 -0.74 -5.21
C SER A 167 -4.61 -1.88 -5.89
N THR A 168 -5.94 -1.75 -5.95
CA THR A 168 -6.75 -2.40 -6.97
C THR A 168 -6.54 -1.64 -8.29
N PRO A 169 -6.42 -2.34 -9.45
CA PRO A 169 -6.17 -1.68 -10.72
C PRO A 169 -7.43 -0.95 -11.23
N GLU A 170 -7.53 0.33 -10.90
CA GLU A 170 -8.59 1.22 -11.39
C GLU A 170 -7.98 2.35 -12.24
N GLY A 171 -8.63 2.70 -13.37
CA GLY A 171 -8.12 3.74 -14.29
C GLY A 171 -7.12 3.21 -15.33
N ASN A 172 -6.73 4.03 -16.30
CA ASN A 172 -5.91 3.60 -17.44
C ASN A 172 -4.57 4.33 -17.59
N ASP A 173 -4.44 5.57 -17.14
CA ASP A 173 -3.22 6.37 -17.28
C ASP A 173 -2.82 6.95 -15.94
N HIS A 174 -2.09 6.16 -15.20
CA HIS A 174 -1.69 6.52 -13.84
C HIS A 174 -0.25 6.11 -13.57
N THR A 175 0.43 6.84 -12.69
CA THR A 175 1.78 6.51 -12.20
C THR A 175 1.86 5.08 -11.69
N PHE A 176 0.80 4.55 -11.10
CA PHE A 176 0.73 3.17 -10.63
C PHE A 176 1.03 2.15 -11.74
N TYR A 177 0.48 2.35 -12.96
CA TYR A 177 0.74 1.48 -14.11
C TYR A 177 2.12 1.70 -14.71
N ARG A 178 2.61 2.94 -14.70
CA ARG A 178 3.97 3.23 -15.16
C ARG A 178 5.01 2.52 -14.29
N VAL A 179 4.85 2.54 -12.96
CA VAL A 179 5.76 1.82 -12.06
C VAL A 179 5.56 0.31 -12.14
N TRP A 180 4.33 -0.17 -12.40
CA TRP A 180 4.09 -1.59 -12.65
C TRP A 180 4.88 -2.10 -13.86
N ASN A 181 4.99 -1.31 -14.91
CA ASN A 181 5.74 -1.67 -16.12
C ASN A 181 7.24 -1.37 -16.03
N SER A 182 7.70 -0.66 -14.99
CA SER A 182 9.11 -0.35 -14.77
C SER A 182 9.90 -1.58 -14.31
N PRO A 183 11.12 -1.83 -14.79
CA PRO A 183 11.99 -2.89 -14.28
C PRO A 183 12.54 -2.60 -12.87
N ASP A 184 12.51 -1.34 -12.43
CA ASP A 184 13.09 -0.90 -11.15
C ASP A 184 12.23 -1.20 -9.93
N TRP A 185 11.05 -1.77 -10.13
CA TRP A 185 10.09 -2.07 -9.07
C TRP A 185 9.90 -3.57 -8.90
N SER A 186 9.99 -4.07 -7.68
CA SER A 186 9.55 -5.41 -7.30
C SER A 186 8.02 -5.48 -7.39
N LYS A 187 7.49 -6.52 -8.03
CA LYS A 187 6.07 -6.63 -8.43
C LYS A 187 5.38 -7.78 -7.73
N TYR A 188 4.20 -7.51 -7.20
CA TYR A 188 3.33 -8.51 -6.60
C TYR A 188 1.93 -8.45 -7.20
N HIS A 189 1.43 -9.59 -7.61
CA HIS A 189 0.07 -9.74 -8.10
C HIS A 189 -0.74 -10.57 -7.10
N TRP A 190 -1.76 -9.97 -6.49
CA TRP A 190 -2.57 -10.57 -5.44
C TRP A 190 -4.05 -10.65 -5.84
N PRO A 191 -4.49 -11.64 -6.61
CA PRO A 191 -5.90 -11.88 -6.83
C PRO A 191 -6.60 -12.30 -5.54
N THR A 192 -7.89 -11.99 -5.40
CA THR A 192 -8.66 -12.19 -4.17
C THR A 192 -8.71 -13.64 -3.69
N HIS A 193 -8.64 -14.61 -4.60
CA HIS A 193 -8.66 -16.04 -4.24
C HIS A 193 -7.43 -16.50 -3.44
N LEU A 194 -6.36 -15.69 -3.37
CA LEU A 194 -5.23 -15.96 -2.47
C LEU A 194 -5.61 -15.80 -0.99
N ASN A 195 -6.69 -15.08 -0.69
CA ASN A 195 -7.19 -14.97 0.67
C ASN A 195 -8.08 -16.18 1.01
N PRO A 196 -7.65 -17.11 1.88
CA PRO A 196 -8.40 -18.31 2.20
C PRO A 196 -9.70 -18.03 2.97
N LEU A 197 -9.90 -16.81 3.48
CA LEU A 197 -11.12 -16.39 4.16
C LEU A 197 -12.23 -15.97 3.19
N VAL A 198 -11.90 -15.79 1.91
CA VAL A 198 -12.90 -15.46 0.89
C VAL A 198 -13.38 -16.74 0.21
N SER A 199 -14.67 -17.05 0.39
CA SER A 199 -15.23 -18.29 -0.16
C SER A 199 -15.32 -18.26 -1.70
N PRO A 200 -15.07 -19.38 -2.40
CA PRO A 200 -15.27 -19.49 -3.83
C PRO A 200 -16.71 -19.15 -4.26
N LYS A 201 -17.70 -19.53 -3.45
CA LYS A 201 -19.11 -19.22 -3.67
C LYS A 201 -19.38 -17.71 -3.74
N PHE A 202 -18.76 -16.95 -2.83
CA PHE A 202 -18.85 -15.48 -2.84
C PHE A 202 -18.25 -14.91 -4.13
N LEU A 203 -17.09 -15.39 -4.55
CA LEU A 203 -16.43 -14.90 -5.76
C LEU A 203 -17.26 -15.19 -7.01
N GLU A 204 -17.88 -16.37 -7.08
CA GLU A 204 -18.75 -16.72 -8.19
C GLU A 204 -20.03 -15.88 -8.23
N GLU A 205 -20.61 -15.60 -7.07
CA GLU A 205 -21.75 -14.70 -6.95
C GLU A 205 -21.39 -13.29 -7.41
N GLN A 206 -20.25 -12.75 -6.95
CA GLN A 206 -19.77 -11.43 -7.39
C GLN A 206 -19.54 -11.37 -8.89
N ARG A 207 -18.96 -12.42 -9.49
CA ARG A 207 -18.74 -12.51 -10.94
C ARG A 207 -20.05 -12.39 -11.73
N ARG A 208 -21.13 -13.04 -11.24
CA ARG A 208 -22.47 -12.94 -11.86
C ARG A 208 -23.08 -11.56 -11.70
N ILE A 209 -22.92 -10.92 -10.53
CA ILE A 209 -23.53 -9.61 -10.22
C ILE A 209 -22.86 -8.48 -10.99
N ILE A 210 -21.51 -8.42 -10.98
CA ILE A 210 -20.78 -7.27 -11.53
C ILE A 210 -20.30 -7.49 -12.98
N GLY A 211 -20.47 -8.70 -13.52
CA GLY A 211 -20.01 -9.08 -14.86
C GLY A 211 -18.51 -9.37 -14.93
N GLU A 212 -18.11 -10.10 -15.99
CA GLU A 212 -16.76 -10.66 -16.16
C GLU A 212 -15.67 -9.59 -16.14
N GLU A 213 -15.80 -8.55 -16.95
CA GLU A 213 -14.76 -7.51 -17.07
C GLU A 213 -14.48 -6.79 -15.75
N ARG A 214 -15.56 -6.44 -15.04
CA ARG A 214 -15.41 -5.77 -13.74
C ARG A 214 -14.89 -6.73 -12.65
N TYR A 215 -15.26 -8.01 -12.74
CA TYR A 215 -14.75 -9.05 -11.86
C TYR A 215 -13.23 -9.22 -12.02
N LYS A 216 -12.73 -9.29 -13.25
CA LYS A 216 -11.29 -9.37 -13.56
C LYS A 216 -10.52 -8.23 -12.92
N ILE A 217 -10.99 -7.01 -13.05
CA ILE A 217 -10.36 -5.83 -12.44
C ILE A 217 -10.42 -5.88 -10.92
N THR A 218 -11.61 -6.14 -10.37
CA THR A 218 -11.90 -5.96 -8.94
C THR A 218 -11.36 -7.08 -8.07
N TYR A 219 -11.45 -8.33 -8.55
CA TYR A 219 -11.10 -9.51 -7.77
C TYR A 219 -9.86 -10.24 -8.30
N LEU A 220 -9.63 -10.25 -9.62
CA LEU A 220 -8.45 -10.90 -10.18
C LEU A 220 -7.27 -9.94 -10.35
N ALA A 221 -7.50 -8.64 -10.25
CA ALA A 221 -6.48 -7.61 -10.46
C ALA A 221 -5.77 -7.71 -11.84
N GLU A 222 -6.48 -8.14 -12.90
CA GLU A 222 -5.89 -8.50 -14.19
C GLU A 222 -5.40 -7.32 -15.04
N ARG A 223 -5.88 -6.10 -14.80
CA ARG A 223 -5.41 -4.93 -15.56
C ARG A 223 -3.92 -4.65 -15.45
N CYS A 224 -3.29 -5.08 -14.39
CA CYS A 224 -1.84 -4.92 -14.20
C CYS A 224 -1.02 -5.89 -15.07
N GLY A 225 -1.62 -6.94 -15.60
CA GLY A 225 -0.96 -7.94 -16.45
C GLY A 225 -1.16 -7.77 -17.95
N SER A 226 -2.13 -6.97 -18.41
CA SER A 226 -2.38 -6.74 -19.83
C SER A 226 -1.53 -5.56 -20.33
N SER A 227 -0.57 -5.85 -21.22
CA SER A 227 0.06 -4.84 -22.07
C SER A 227 -1.03 -4.02 -22.77
N PRO A 228 -0.83 -2.71 -22.99
CA PRO A 228 -1.77 -1.91 -23.77
C PRO A 228 -1.86 -2.55 -25.16
N THR A 229 -2.94 -3.27 -25.42
CA THR A 229 -3.30 -3.63 -26.79
C THR A 229 -3.48 -2.33 -27.57
N SER A 230 -2.72 -2.21 -28.62
CA SER A 230 -2.78 -1.17 -29.66
C SER A 230 -4.13 -1.23 -30.36
N GLU A 231 -5.18 -0.68 -29.73
CA GLU A 231 -6.47 -0.42 -30.35
C GLU A 231 -6.82 1.04 -30.14
N ASN A 232 -6.35 1.87 -31.08
CA ASN A 232 -7.08 3.04 -31.58
C ASN A 232 -6.24 3.80 -32.62
N THR A 233 -6.15 3.24 -33.81
CA THR A 233 -5.76 4.01 -34.99
C THR A 233 -6.66 3.63 -36.12
N THR A 234 -7.92 4.08 -36.07
CA THR A 234 -8.78 4.26 -37.27
C THR A 234 -9.95 5.16 -36.89
N ARG A 235 -9.71 6.46 -36.81
CA ARG A 235 -10.76 7.44 -37.17
C ARG A 235 -10.47 7.89 -38.57
N GLY A 236 -11.24 7.33 -39.48
CA GLY A 236 -11.26 7.66 -40.87
C GLY A 236 -11.51 9.17 -41.07
N GLY A 237 -10.58 9.80 -41.71
CA GLY A 237 -10.79 11.09 -42.35
C GLY A 237 -11.84 10.94 -43.45
N LYS A 238 -12.92 11.69 -43.35
CA LYS A 238 -13.79 11.96 -44.49
C LYS A 238 -13.05 12.96 -45.38
N PRO A 239 -12.97 12.72 -46.70
CA PRO A 239 -12.50 13.74 -47.63
C PRO A 239 -13.60 14.78 -47.78
N HIS A 240 -13.27 16.04 -47.60
CA HIS A 240 -14.05 17.14 -48.12
C HIS A 240 -13.79 17.18 -49.63
N ALA A 241 -14.84 16.95 -50.38
CA ALA A 241 -14.92 17.32 -51.80
C ALA A 241 -15.57 18.69 -51.87
N ASP A 242 -14.95 19.54 -52.72
CA ASP A 242 -15.36 20.80 -53.30
C ASP A 242 -15.62 22.02 -52.41
#